data_aafa69dadcaa223b9e50c746c8476311
#
_entry.id   aafa69dadcaa223b9e50c746c8476311
#
_cell.length_a   1.000
_cell.length_b   1.000
_cell.length_c   1.000
_cell.angle_alpha   90.00
_cell.angle_beta   90.00
_cell.angle_gamma   90.00
#
_symmetry.space_group_name_H-M   'P 1'
#
loop_
_entity.id
_entity.type
_entity.pdbx_description
1 polymer ?
#
loop_
_entity_poly.entity_id
_entity_poly.type
_entity_poly.pdbx_seq_one_letter_code
_entity_poly.pdbx_strand_id
1 'polypeptide(L)'
;MHRYPGPRMHVRRQGRRNDNNMSPMIMMLLMQIYQRYEELPVKPPVTFALVAYNVGAHVYPAMVLPYSLDAVCLSSYTFLSAWYRSDWGGVFRRTVLSAFTHADDMHLYYNMGSLLVKGVQLEQKMGSEAFGGFVAFAVVVAHLLSVVVGVGADSMGYQTGCAVGFSGVLFAMKLVLNHGAHAPGSRIRDDFREI
;
A
#
# COMPACT_ATOMS: atom_id res chain seq x y z
N MET A 1 -34.52 14.26 -5.44
CA MET A 1 -33.03 14.21 -5.34
C MET A 1 -32.68 14.21 -3.86
N HIS A 2 -32.54 13.02 -3.24
CA HIS A 2 -32.11 12.92 -1.85
C HIS A 2 -30.60 13.22 -1.81
N ARG A 3 -30.23 14.31 -1.16
CA ARG A 3 -28.83 14.57 -0.79
C ARG A 3 -28.47 13.57 0.32
N TYR A 4 -27.74 12.54 -0.02
CA TYR A 4 -27.06 11.71 0.98
C TYR A 4 -26.01 12.59 1.67
N PRO A 5 -26.08 12.79 2.99
CA PRO A 5 -24.99 13.43 3.70
C PRO A 5 -23.79 12.47 3.64
N GLY A 6 -22.72 12.90 2.96
CA GLY A 6 -21.48 12.12 2.89
C GLY A 6 -21.00 11.76 4.30
N PRO A 7 -20.34 10.61 4.46
CA PRO A 7 -19.85 10.15 5.74
C PRO A 7 -18.96 11.23 6.38
N ARG A 8 -19.28 11.64 7.61
CA ARG A 8 -18.38 12.49 8.40
C ARG A 8 -17.16 11.64 8.74
N MET A 9 -16.10 11.78 7.96
CA MET A 9 -14.83 11.16 8.28
C MET A 9 -14.31 11.77 9.59
N HIS A 10 -14.36 11.00 10.67
CA HIS A 10 -13.56 11.28 11.85
C HIS A 10 -12.09 10.96 11.51
N VAL A 11 -11.50 11.79 10.69
CA VAL A 11 -10.04 11.80 10.54
C VAL A 11 -9.51 12.27 11.89
N ARG A 12 -9.04 11.32 12.69
CA ARG A 12 -8.27 11.64 13.89
C ARG A 12 -7.10 12.47 13.39
N ARG A 13 -7.16 13.81 13.61
CA ARG A 13 -6.06 14.70 13.29
C ARG A 13 -4.82 14.07 13.94
N GLN A 14 -3.89 13.58 13.11
CA GLN A 14 -2.56 13.28 13.59
C GLN A 14 -2.12 14.51 14.38
N GLY A 15 -1.94 14.34 15.69
CA GLY A 15 -1.44 15.40 16.54
C GLY A 15 -0.21 15.97 15.83
N ARG A 16 -0.14 17.30 15.72
CA ARG A 16 0.96 18.05 15.13
C ARG A 16 2.26 17.36 15.53
N ARG A 17 2.87 16.62 14.60
CA ARG A 17 4.17 16.01 14.82
C ARG A 17 5.08 17.14 15.29
N ASN A 18 5.69 16.96 16.45
CA ASN A 18 6.74 17.86 16.89
C ASN A 18 7.87 17.66 15.88
N ASP A 19 8.10 18.63 15.01
CA ASP A 19 8.88 18.51 13.76
C ASP A 19 10.35 18.09 13.95
N ASN A 20 10.77 17.82 15.20
CA ASN A 20 12.17 17.53 15.54
C ASN A 20 12.46 16.10 16.02
N ASN A 21 11.46 15.22 16.19
CA ASN A 21 11.71 13.85 16.63
C ASN A 21 10.96 12.84 15.75
N MET A 22 11.74 12.04 15.04
CA MET A 22 11.24 10.86 14.31
C MET A 22 10.66 9.87 15.33
N SER A 23 9.50 9.30 15.05
CA SER A 23 8.87 8.35 15.98
C SER A 23 9.75 7.11 16.17
N PRO A 24 9.71 6.46 17.36
CA PRO A 24 10.45 5.22 17.59
C PRO A 24 10.14 4.13 16.55
N MET A 25 8.91 4.06 16.07
CA MET A 25 8.52 3.12 15.03
C MET A 25 9.21 3.36 13.69
N ILE A 26 9.32 4.62 13.28
CA ILE A 26 10.05 4.98 12.05
C ILE A 26 11.54 4.65 12.21
N MET A 27 12.12 4.92 13.38
CA MET A 27 13.52 4.55 13.65
C MET A 27 13.73 3.03 13.57
N MET A 28 12.84 2.23 14.16
CA MET A 28 12.89 0.78 14.07
C MET A 28 12.75 0.31 12.62
N LEU A 29 11.85 0.90 11.84
CA LEU A 29 11.70 0.60 10.43
C LEU A 29 12.97 0.89 9.63
N LEU A 30 13.60 2.04 9.86
CA LEU A 30 14.85 2.41 9.18
C LEU A 30 15.97 1.43 9.53
N MET A 31 16.06 0.99 10.79
CA MET A 31 17.03 -0.05 11.19
C MET A 31 16.76 -1.38 10.49
N GLN A 32 15.50 -1.82 10.40
CA GLN A 32 15.14 -3.04 9.65
C GLN A 32 15.49 -2.94 8.17
N ILE A 33 15.20 -1.81 7.53
CA ILE A 33 15.56 -1.56 6.12
C ILE A 33 17.08 -1.67 5.93
N TYR A 34 17.83 -1.02 6.81
CA TYR A 34 19.30 -1.04 6.77
C TYR A 34 19.86 -2.46 6.96
N GLN A 35 19.42 -3.17 8.00
CA GLN A 35 19.85 -4.54 8.26
C GLN A 35 19.54 -5.46 7.08
N ARG A 36 18.30 -5.38 6.56
CA ARG A 36 17.91 -6.19 5.41
C ARG A 36 18.69 -5.85 4.15
N TYR A 37 19.02 -4.58 3.96
CA TYR A 37 19.87 -4.16 2.84
C TYR A 37 21.29 -4.75 2.94
N GLU A 38 21.90 -4.72 4.12
CA GLU A 38 23.25 -5.26 4.34
C GLU A 38 23.30 -6.80 4.17
N GLU A 39 22.28 -7.51 4.65
CA GLU A 39 22.22 -8.97 4.58
C GLU A 39 22.12 -9.53 3.16
N LEU A 40 21.56 -8.77 2.23
CA LEU A 40 21.30 -9.26 0.89
C LEU A 40 22.54 -9.14 0.00
N PRO A 41 23.02 -10.25 -0.62
CA PRO A 41 24.13 -10.20 -1.57
C PRO A 41 23.75 -9.45 -2.86
N VAL A 42 22.52 -9.57 -3.31
CA VAL A 42 21.94 -8.85 -4.45
C VAL A 42 20.80 -7.99 -3.94
N LYS A 43 20.92 -6.67 -4.17
CA LYS A 43 19.93 -5.68 -3.72
C LYS A 43 18.81 -5.56 -4.75
N PRO A 44 17.55 -5.98 -4.45
CA PRO A 44 16.43 -5.85 -5.38
C PRO A 44 15.99 -4.37 -5.48
N PRO A 45 16.23 -3.70 -6.63
CA PRO A 45 16.11 -2.25 -6.72
C PRO A 45 14.68 -1.76 -6.62
N VAL A 46 13.70 -2.49 -7.18
CA VAL A 46 12.29 -2.08 -7.17
C VAL A 46 11.72 -2.15 -5.76
N THR A 47 12.01 -3.22 -5.02
CA THR A 47 11.58 -3.36 -3.62
C THR A 47 12.09 -2.21 -2.76
N PHE A 48 13.40 -1.91 -2.82
CA PHE A 48 13.96 -0.82 -2.03
C PHE A 48 13.49 0.57 -2.48
N ALA A 49 13.28 0.79 -3.79
CA ALA A 49 12.70 2.02 -4.30
C ALA A 49 11.26 2.22 -3.79
N LEU A 50 10.44 1.17 -3.78
CA LEU A 50 9.08 1.20 -3.23
C LEU A 50 9.08 1.49 -1.73
N VAL A 51 9.97 0.86 -0.97
CA VAL A 51 10.11 1.13 0.48
C VAL A 51 10.51 2.59 0.71
N ALA A 52 11.55 3.06 0.01
CA ALA A 52 12.02 4.44 0.13
C ALA A 52 10.94 5.47 -0.22
N TYR A 53 10.19 5.21 -1.30
CA TYR A 53 9.08 6.08 -1.71
C TYR A 53 7.97 6.15 -0.64
N ASN A 54 7.52 5.00 -0.13
CA ASN A 54 6.46 4.94 0.89
C ASN A 54 6.88 5.62 2.21
N VAL A 55 8.12 5.36 2.67
CA VAL A 55 8.69 6.02 3.85
C VAL A 55 8.80 7.53 3.61
N GLY A 56 9.33 7.93 2.47
CA GLY A 56 9.44 9.35 2.08
C GLY A 56 8.09 10.06 2.02
N ALA A 57 7.09 9.43 1.41
CA ALA A 57 5.73 9.96 1.32
C ALA A 57 5.06 10.12 2.69
N HIS A 58 5.40 9.27 3.66
CA HIS A 58 4.86 9.34 5.00
C HIS A 58 5.60 10.34 5.90
N VAL A 59 6.94 10.37 5.82
CA VAL A 59 7.77 11.24 6.68
C VAL A 59 7.83 12.67 6.13
N TYR A 60 7.89 12.83 4.81
CA TYR A 60 8.00 14.11 4.11
C TYR A 60 6.88 14.30 3.08
N PRO A 61 5.60 14.26 3.49
CA PRO A 61 4.47 14.28 2.55
C PRO A 61 4.48 15.52 1.65
N ALA A 62 4.87 16.68 2.17
CA ALA A 62 4.91 17.92 1.40
C ALA A 62 5.89 17.86 0.21
N MET A 63 6.94 17.04 0.29
CA MET A 63 7.95 16.90 -0.77
C MET A 63 7.65 15.77 -1.74
N VAL A 64 7.15 14.63 -1.23
CA VAL A 64 7.02 13.39 -2.00
C VAL A 64 5.61 13.19 -2.51
N LEU A 65 4.62 13.49 -1.70
CA LEU A 65 3.21 13.30 -2.02
C LEU A 65 2.38 14.46 -1.43
N PRO A 66 2.38 15.64 -2.08
CA PRO A 66 1.80 16.88 -1.54
C PRO A 66 0.27 16.90 -1.59
N TYR A 67 -0.37 15.82 -1.15
CA TYR A 67 -1.81 15.69 -1.06
C TYR A 67 -2.24 15.36 0.37
N SER A 68 -3.35 15.95 0.81
CA SER A 68 -3.97 15.58 2.08
C SER A 68 -4.54 14.16 2.00
N LEU A 69 -4.66 13.51 3.16
CA LEU A 69 -5.28 12.17 3.25
C LEU A 69 -6.68 12.14 2.61
N ASP A 70 -7.48 13.19 2.79
CA ASP A 70 -8.81 13.30 2.19
C ASP A 70 -8.79 13.37 0.66
N ALA A 71 -7.75 13.97 0.07
CA ALA A 71 -7.62 14.09 -1.37
C ALA A 71 -7.27 12.75 -2.05
N VAL A 72 -6.58 11.86 -1.34
CA VAL A 72 -6.15 10.53 -1.84
C VAL A 72 -7.01 9.39 -1.32
N CYS A 73 -7.84 9.64 -0.32
CA CYS A 73 -8.72 8.64 0.28
C CYS A 73 -9.59 7.94 -0.77
N LEU A 74 -9.47 6.62 -0.84
CA LEU A 74 -10.30 5.78 -1.70
C LEU A 74 -11.50 5.24 -0.92
N SER A 75 -12.69 5.58 -1.39
CA SER A 75 -13.94 4.91 -1.03
C SER A 75 -14.80 4.81 -2.29
N SER A 76 -15.84 3.94 -2.26
CA SER A 76 -16.83 3.84 -3.32
C SER A 76 -17.38 5.23 -3.71
N TYR A 77 -17.79 6.01 -2.71
CA TYR A 77 -18.35 7.34 -2.90
C TYR A 77 -17.34 8.33 -3.54
N THR A 78 -16.12 8.43 -3.00
CA THR A 78 -15.12 9.38 -3.49
C THR A 78 -14.64 9.04 -4.91
N PHE A 79 -14.49 7.74 -5.20
CA PHE A 79 -14.12 7.26 -6.52
C PHE A 79 -15.23 7.53 -7.54
N LEU A 80 -16.47 7.10 -7.29
CA LEU A 80 -17.59 7.28 -8.20
C LEU A 80 -17.91 8.77 -8.40
N SER A 81 -17.80 9.60 -7.36
CA SER A 81 -17.97 11.05 -7.49
C SER A 81 -16.94 11.67 -8.45
N ALA A 82 -15.67 11.24 -8.38
CA ALA A 82 -14.65 11.70 -9.32
C ALA A 82 -14.91 11.17 -10.74
N TRP A 83 -15.29 9.90 -10.88
CA TRP A 83 -15.61 9.25 -12.15
C TRP A 83 -16.74 9.98 -12.91
N TYR A 84 -17.90 10.18 -12.23
CA TYR A 84 -19.06 10.83 -12.84
C TYR A 84 -18.85 12.31 -13.18
N ARG A 85 -17.88 12.96 -12.53
CA ARG A 85 -17.49 14.34 -12.86
C ARG A 85 -16.39 14.42 -13.90
N SER A 86 -15.92 13.28 -14.43
CA SER A 86 -14.77 13.20 -15.33
C SER A 86 -13.49 13.83 -14.74
N ASP A 87 -13.37 13.83 -13.39
CA ASP A 87 -12.16 14.24 -12.68
C ASP A 87 -11.14 13.09 -12.70
N TRP A 88 -10.46 12.93 -13.84
CA TRP A 88 -9.45 11.88 -14.04
C TRP A 88 -8.27 12.03 -13.09
N GLY A 89 -7.91 13.26 -12.73
CA GLY A 89 -6.90 13.50 -11.71
C GLY A 89 -7.33 13.00 -10.33
N GLY A 90 -8.59 13.17 -9.98
CA GLY A 90 -9.19 12.61 -8.77
C GLY A 90 -9.26 11.09 -8.79
N VAL A 91 -9.62 10.48 -9.92
CA VAL A 91 -9.60 9.02 -10.10
C VAL A 91 -8.18 8.49 -9.89
N PHE A 92 -7.18 9.07 -10.56
CA PHE A 92 -5.78 8.66 -10.42
C PHE A 92 -5.28 8.78 -8.98
N ARG A 93 -5.49 9.93 -8.33
CA ARG A 93 -5.07 10.13 -6.94
C ARG A 93 -5.64 9.06 -6.00
N ARG A 94 -6.91 8.74 -6.15
CA ARG A 94 -7.59 7.76 -5.29
C ARG A 94 -7.24 6.32 -5.61
N THR A 95 -6.96 6.00 -6.89
CA THR A 95 -6.64 4.62 -7.30
C THR A 95 -5.15 4.31 -7.13
N VAL A 96 -4.28 5.26 -7.41
CA VAL A 96 -2.84 5.01 -7.43
C VAL A 96 -2.15 5.56 -6.17
N LEU A 97 -2.34 6.87 -5.88
CA LEU A 97 -1.59 7.49 -4.79
C LEU A 97 -2.06 7.06 -3.40
N SER A 98 -3.31 6.60 -3.27
CA SER A 98 -3.80 6.01 -2.01
C SER A 98 -2.99 4.79 -1.57
N ALA A 99 -2.44 4.00 -2.51
CA ALA A 99 -1.58 2.86 -2.21
C ALA A 99 -0.31 3.26 -1.43
N PHE A 100 0.20 4.45 -1.69
CA PHE A 100 1.45 4.96 -1.12
C PHE A 100 1.24 5.88 0.08
N THR A 101 -0.01 6.06 0.51
CA THR A 101 -0.37 6.87 1.67
C THR A 101 -0.69 5.97 2.86
N HIS A 102 -0.11 6.25 4.02
CA HIS A 102 -0.35 5.47 5.23
C HIS A 102 -0.99 6.34 6.31
N ALA A 103 -1.99 5.77 7.01
CA ALA A 103 -2.77 6.49 8.00
C ALA A 103 -1.94 6.87 9.26
N ASP A 104 -1.00 6.00 9.64
CA ASP A 104 -0.16 6.18 10.82
C ASP A 104 1.17 5.41 10.70
N ASP A 105 2.07 5.61 11.66
CA ASP A 105 3.41 5.02 11.69
C ASP A 105 3.36 3.49 11.83
N MET A 106 2.39 2.95 12.56
CA MET A 106 2.21 1.51 12.74
C MET A 106 1.80 0.85 11.43
N HIS A 107 0.85 1.47 10.72
CA HIS A 107 0.40 1.01 9.42
C HIS A 107 1.55 0.98 8.40
N LEU A 108 2.37 2.06 8.36
CA LEU A 108 3.58 2.09 7.52
C LEU A 108 4.56 0.98 7.91
N TYR A 109 4.86 0.83 9.20
CA TYR A 109 5.82 -0.15 9.72
C TYR A 109 5.49 -1.57 9.26
N TYR A 110 4.26 -2.03 9.48
CA TYR A 110 3.84 -3.37 9.08
C TYR A 110 3.80 -3.56 7.57
N ASN A 111 3.39 -2.54 6.81
CA ASN A 111 3.40 -2.63 5.36
C ASN A 111 4.83 -2.72 4.82
N MET A 112 5.74 -1.88 5.28
CA MET A 112 7.12 -1.90 4.79
C MET A 112 7.90 -3.13 5.24
N GLY A 113 7.72 -3.59 6.48
CA GLY A 113 8.27 -4.86 6.94
C GLY A 113 7.80 -6.04 6.07
N SER A 114 6.50 -6.07 5.76
CA SER A 114 5.92 -7.08 4.86
C SER A 114 6.45 -6.96 3.42
N LEU A 115 6.64 -5.74 2.92
CA LEU A 115 7.20 -5.49 1.58
C LEU A 115 8.66 -5.95 1.49
N LEU A 116 9.48 -5.67 2.51
CA LEU A 116 10.87 -6.13 2.56
C LEU A 116 10.97 -7.65 2.46
N VAL A 117 10.08 -8.40 3.12
CA VAL A 117 10.10 -9.86 3.05
C VAL A 117 9.57 -10.38 1.71
N LYS A 118 8.35 -9.98 1.34
CA LYS A 118 7.66 -10.52 0.15
C LYS A 118 8.22 -9.96 -1.16
N GLY A 119 8.53 -8.66 -1.17
CA GLY A 119 9.05 -7.97 -2.35
C GLY A 119 10.42 -8.52 -2.75
N VAL A 120 11.33 -8.66 -1.78
CA VAL A 120 12.65 -9.27 -2.03
C VAL A 120 12.52 -10.66 -2.65
N GLN A 121 11.67 -11.52 -2.06
CA GLN A 121 11.47 -12.87 -2.57
C GLN A 121 10.89 -12.90 -3.99
N LEU A 122 9.91 -12.05 -4.27
CA LEU A 122 9.26 -12.01 -5.59
C LEU A 122 10.19 -11.38 -6.63
N GLU A 123 10.82 -10.26 -6.31
CA GLU A 123 11.71 -9.59 -7.26
C GLU A 123 12.91 -10.46 -7.63
N GLN A 124 13.50 -11.20 -6.68
CA GLN A 124 14.57 -12.15 -6.96
C GLN A 124 14.11 -13.32 -7.83
N LYS A 125 12.84 -13.74 -7.73
CA LYS A 125 12.28 -14.84 -8.52
C LYS A 125 11.87 -14.45 -9.94
N MET A 126 11.22 -13.31 -10.10
CA MET A 126 10.63 -12.88 -11.37
C MET A 126 11.45 -11.84 -12.12
N GLY A 127 12.47 -11.27 -11.47
CA GLY A 127 13.25 -10.15 -12.00
C GLY A 127 12.56 -8.80 -11.76
N SER A 128 13.36 -7.73 -11.76
CA SER A 128 12.89 -6.39 -11.37
C SER A 128 11.82 -5.82 -12.32
N GLU A 129 11.94 -6.07 -13.62
CA GLU A 129 10.98 -5.58 -14.62
C GLU A 129 9.60 -6.22 -14.44
N ALA A 130 9.54 -7.56 -14.39
CA ALA A 130 8.30 -8.29 -14.18
C ALA A 130 7.68 -7.98 -12.82
N PHE A 131 8.50 -7.84 -11.77
CA PHE A 131 8.04 -7.45 -10.44
C PHE A 131 7.45 -6.04 -10.42
N GLY A 132 8.09 -5.07 -11.08
CA GLY A 132 7.57 -3.71 -11.20
C GLY A 132 6.22 -3.68 -11.93
N GLY A 133 6.09 -4.40 -13.04
CA GLY A 133 4.83 -4.57 -13.77
C GLY A 133 3.74 -5.22 -12.91
N PHE A 134 4.08 -6.27 -12.16
CA PHE A 134 3.17 -6.92 -11.22
C PHE A 134 2.68 -5.95 -10.15
N VAL A 135 3.57 -5.16 -9.54
CA VAL A 135 3.19 -4.16 -8.51
C VAL A 135 2.25 -3.11 -9.09
N ALA A 136 2.55 -2.57 -10.28
CA ALA A 136 1.69 -1.58 -10.94
C ALA A 136 0.29 -2.16 -11.21
N PHE A 137 0.21 -3.38 -11.72
CA PHE A 137 -1.05 -4.10 -11.93
C PHE A 137 -1.80 -4.32 -10.61
N ALA A 138 -1.11 -4.80 -9.58
CA ALA A 138 -1.70 -5.09 -8.26
C ALA A 138 -2.25 -3.83 -7.58
N VAL A 139 -1.58 -2.68 -7.71
CA VAL A 139 -2.09 -1.39 -7.22
C VAL A 139 -3.46 -1.08 -7.83
N VAL A 140 -3.57 -1.15 -9.15
CA VAL A 140 -4.82 -0.81 -9.84
C VAL A 140 -5.92 -1.81 -9.48
N VAL A 141 -5.65 -3.11 -9.59
CA VAL A 141 -6.65 -4.16 -9.34
C VAL A 141 -7.13 -4.17 -7.90
N ALA A 142 -6.22 -4.09 -6.91
CA ALA A 142 -6.61 -4.11 -5.50
C ALA A 142 -7.50 -2.91 -5.15
N HIS A 143 -7.21 -1.72 -5.69
CA HIS A 143 -8.00 -0.54 -5.40
C HIS A 143 -9.35 -0.53 -6.13
N LEU A 144 -9.41 -1.01 -7.37
CA LEU A 144 -10.69 -1.20 -8.06
C LEU A 144 -11.57 -2.24 -7.37
N LEU A 145 -11.00 -3.35 -6.91
CA LEU A 145 -11.73 -4.34 -6.10
C LEU A 145 -12.24 -3.72 -4.80
N SER A 146 -11.46 -2.87 -4.13
CA SER A 146 -11.91 -2.14 -2.94
C SER A 146 -13.13 -1.25 -3.23
N VAL A 147 -13.19 -0.61 -4.40
CA VAL A 147 -14.37 0.17 -4.82
C VAL A 147 -15.58 -0.74 -5.03
N VAL A 148 -15.41 -1.86 -5.74
CA VAL A 148 -16.50 -2.82 -6.01
C VAL A 148 -17.07 -3.38 -4.69
N VAL A 149 -16.19 -3.82 -3.79
CA VAL A 149 -16.60 -4.29 -2.44
C VAL A 149 -17.27 -3.17 -1.66
N GLY A 150 -16.74 -1.94 -1.74
CA GLY A 150 -17.33 -0.76 -1.09
C GLY A 150 -18.74 -0.48 -1.59
N VAL A 151 -18.98 -0.52 -2.90
CA VAL A 151 -20.33 -0.35 -3.47
C VAL A 151 -21.27 -1.42 -2.95
N GLY A 152 -20.86 -2.68 -2.91
CA GLY A 152 -21.64 -3.78 -2.36
C GLY A 152 -21.97 -3.59 -0.88
N ALA A 153 -20.99 -3.19 -0.06
CA ALA A 153 -21.19 -2.92 1.35
C ALA A 153 -22.15 -1.73 1.59
N ASP A 154 -21.96 -0.62 0.85
CA ASP A 154 -22.83 0.55 0.95
C ASP A 154 -24.29 0.21 0.58
N SER A 155 -24.50 -0.70 -0.40
CA SER A 155 -25.85 -1.18 -0.77
C SER A 155 -26.54 -1.99 0.33
N MET A 156 -25.74 -2.59 1.23
CA MET A 156 -26.23 -3.33 2.40
C MET A 156 -26.36 -2.43 3.66
N GLY A 157 -26.10 -1.13 3.54
CA GLY A 157 -26.15 -0.17 4.64
C GLY A 157 -24.89 -0.08 5.49
N TYR A 158 -23.80 -0.74 5.09
CA TYR A 158 -22.49 -0.61 5.75
C TYR A 158 -21.74 0.57 5.15
N GLN A 159 -21.32 1.52 5.99
CA GLN A 159 -20.47 2.62 5.54
C GLN A 159 -19.02 2.14 5.42
N THR A 160 -18.49 2.14 4.21
CA THR A 160 -17.08 1.82 3.98
C THR A 160 -16.21 3.03 4.28
N GLY A 161 -15.17 2.79 5.07
CA GLY A 161 -14.19 3.82 5.42
C GLY A 161 -13.24 4.16 4.27
N CYS A 162 -12.29 5.04 4.55
CA CYS A 162 -11.20 5.41 3.66
C CYS A 162 -10.18 4.28 3.54
N ALA A 163 -9.97 3.77 2.33
CA ALA A 163 -8.90 2.83 2.04
C ALA A 163 -7.64 3.58 1.58
N VAL A 164 -6.54 3.34 2.30
CA VAL A 164 -5.19 3.83 2.00
C VAL A 164 -4.18 2.77 2.40
N GLY A 165 -2.99 2.82 1.80
CA GLY A 165 -1.87 1.96 2.15
C GLY A 165 -1.59 0.85 1.13
N PHE A 166 -0.39 0.31 1.25
CA PHE A 166 0.15 -0.69 0.32
C PHE A 166 -0.38 -2.12 0.57
N SER A 167 -1.26 -2.30 1.56
CA SER A 167 -1.75 -3.60 2.03
C SER A 167 -2.42 -4.46 0.96
N GLY A 168 -3.17 -3.86 0.04
CA GLY A 168 -3.79 -4.58 -1.08
C GLY A 168 -2.76 -5.24 -2.00
N VAL A 169 -1.67 -4.53 -2.29
CA VAL A 169 -0.54 -5.06 -3.07
C VAL A 169 0.18 -6.18 -2.31
N LEU A 170 0.38 -6.02 -1.01
CA LEU A 170 1.00 -7.04 -0.15
C LEU A 170 0.16 -8.32 -0.07
N PHE A 171 -1.16 -8.18 -0.11
CA PHE A 171 -2.06 -9.32 -0.20
C PHE A 171 -1.92 -10.05 -1.54
N ALA A 172 -1.85 -9.30 -2.66
CA ALA A 172 -1.59 -9.89 -3.97
C ALA A 172 -0.23 -10.61 -4.02
N MET A 173 0.83 -10.02 -3.45
CA MET A 173 2.14 -10.68 -3.30
C MET A 173 2.03 -12.01 -2.53
N LYS A 174 1.27 -12.02 -1.42
CA LYS A 174 1.04 -13.24 -0.63
C LYS A 174 0.35 -14.32 -1.44
N LEU A 175 -0.64 -13.97 -2.26
CA LEU A 175 -1.34 -14.94 -3.12
C LEU A 175 -0.38 -15.56 -4.13
N VAL A 176 0.48 -14.76 -4.77
CA VAL A 176 1.45 -15.26 -5.75
C VAL A 176 2.48 -16.17 -5.09
N LEU A 177 3.01 -15.81 -3.92
CA LEU A 177 3.95 -16.63 -3.17
C LEU A 177 3.33 -17.97 -2.75
N ASN A 178 2.11 -17.95 -2.21
CA ASN A 178 1.41 -19.16 -1.79
C ASN A 178 1.06 -20.07 -2.98
N HIS A 179 0.60 -19.49 -4.09
CA HIS A 179 0.28 -20.26 -5.29
C HIS A 179 1.53 -20.96 -5.86
N GLY A 180 2.65 -20.24 -5.92
CA GLY A 180 3.93 -20.81 -6.35
C GLY A 180 4.43 -21.94 -5.45
N ALA A 181 4.14 -21.89 -4.14
CA ALA A 181 4.51 -22.93 -3.20
C ALA A 181 3.70 -24.24 -3.38
N HIS A 182 2.51 -24.19 -3.98
CA HIS A 182 1.63 -25.36 -4.19
C HIS A 182 1.69 -25.91 -5.61
N ALA A 183 2.46 -25.30 -6.54
CA ALA A 183 2.59 -25.79 -7.89
C ALA A 183 3.33 -27.14 -7.91
N PRO A 184 2.83 -28.17 -8.65
CA PRO A 184 3.52 -29.44 -8.79
C PRO A 184 4.91 -29.23 -9.42
N GLY A 185 5.97 -29.65 -8.72
CA GLY A 185 7.36 -29.49 -9.17
C GLY A 185 8.06 -28.20 -8.75
N SER A 186 7.45 -27.35 -7.92
CA SER A 186 8.15 -26.20 -7.36
C SER A 186 9.13 -26.63 -6.26
N ARG A 187 10.42 -26.28 -6.40
CA ARG A 187 11.47 -26.47 -5.38
C ARG A 187 11.26 -25.63 -4.12
N ILE A 188 10.12 -24.97 -3.97
CA ILE A 188 9.82 -24.04 -2.87
C ILE A 188 9.52 -24.79 -1.56
N ARG A 189 9.33 -26.13 -1.62
CA ARG A 189 8.91 -26.93 -0.46
C ARG A 189 10.02 -27.13 0.58
N ASP A 190 11.26 -26.94 0.21
CA ASP A 190 12.41 -27.31 1.07
C ASP A 190 12.93 -26.15 1.91
N ASP A 191 12.74 -24.88 1.47
CA ASP A 191 13.25 -23.68 2.17
C ASP A 191 12.43 -23.26 3.41
N PHE A 192 11.23 -23.81 3.61
CA PHE A 192 10.38 -23.46 4.76
C PHE A 192 10.44 -24.44 5.95
N ARG A 193 11.29 -25.49 5.86
CA ARG A 193 11.47 -26.44 6.97
C ARG A 193 12.60 -26.10 7.92
N GLU A 194 13.40 -25.09 7.63
CA GLU A 194 14.59 -24.72 8.41
C GLU A 194 14.52 -23.33 9.06
N ILE A 195 13.31 -22.80 9.31
CA ILE A 195 13.14 -21.57 10.13
C ILE A 195 12.18 -21.88 11.28
#